data_eadc8a881ec69b1860accacf8f955f0f
#
_entry.id   eadc8a881ec69b1860accacf8f955f0f
#
_cell.length_a   1.000
_cell.length_b   1.000
_cell.length_c   1.000
_cell.angle_alpha   90.00
_cell.angle_beta   90.00
_cell.angle_gamma   90.00
#
_symmetry.space_group_name_H-M   'P 1'
#
loop_
_entity.id
_entity.type
_entity.pdbx_description
1 polymer ?
#
loop_
_entity_poly.entity_id
_entity_poly.type
_entity_poly.pdbx_seq_one_letter_code
_entity_poly.pdbx_strand_id
1 'polypeptide(L)'
;MDAILCFLKEALRECHDYKKFEIEMAEQTSHRNPAPTVDLIIEMVDRPDRPIVLIERLNTPYGWALPGGFVDYGESVEIAARREAQEETSLSVTLIEQFYVYSDPSRDQRQHTLSIVFIATATGQPSAQDDAKSLAIFNPWQCPVDLCFDHDQILQDYWRYRHYGQRPRLQ
;
A
#
# COMPACT_ATOMS: atom_id res chain seq x y z
N MET A 1 9.06 -60.02 14.88
CA MET A 1 8.74 -59.01 13.83
C MET A 1 7.83 -57.90 14.36
N ASP A 2 7.01 -58.19 15.36
CA ASP A 2 6.04 -57.24 15.92
C ASP A 2 6.61 -56.13 16.81
N ALA A 3 7.71 -56.39 17.56
CA ALA A 3 8.29 -55.41 18.46
C ALA A 3 8.95 -54.22 17.73
N ILE A 4 9.59 -54.46 16.58
CA ILE A 4 10.21 -53.41 15.77
C ILE A 4 9.14 -52.53 15.10
N LEU A 5 8.04 -53.15 14.68
CA LEU A 5 6.92 -52.42 14.09
C LEU A 5 6.18 -51.53 15.09
N CYS A 6 6.12 -52.01 16.35
CA CYS A 6 5.54 -51.23 17.46
C CYS A 6 6.42 -50.03 17.82
N PHE A 7 7.72 -50.21 17.91
CA PHE A 7 8.69 -49.14 18.20
C PHE A 7 8.72 -48.06 17.06
N LEU A 8 8.66 -48.50 15.81
CA LEU A 8 8.58 -47.56 14.66
C LEU A 8 7.28 -46.76 14.63
N LYS A 9 6.17 -47.39 15.02
CA LYS A 9 4.87 -46.67 15.10
C LYS A 9 4.85 -45.66 16.26
N GLU A 10 5.47 -45.95 17.38
CA GLU A 10 5.60 -45.03 18.50
C GLU A 10 6.53 -43.85 18.15
N ALA A 11 7.70 -44.11 17.58
CA ALA A 11 8.61 -43.08 17.09
C ALA A 11 8.00 -42.16 16.01
N LEU A 12 7.13 -42.71 15.12
CA LEU A 12 6.41 -41.94 14.13
C LEU A 12 5.28 -41.10 14.75
N ARG A 13 4.63 -41.57 15.81
CA ARG A 13 3.66 -40.75 16.55
C ARG A 13 4.33 -39.59 17.25
N GLU A 14 5.41 -39.86 18.01
CA GLU A 14 6.19 -38.78 18.66
C GLU A 14 6.70 -37.73 17.64
N CYS A 15 7.17 -38.18 16.49
CA CYS A 15 7.59 -37.27 15.42
C CYS A 15 6.42 -36.47 14.81
N HIS A 16 5.23 -37.07 14.72
CA HIS A 16 4.03 -36.40 14.23
C HIS A 16 3.49 -35.38 15.23
N ASP A 17 3.46 -35.76 16.50
CA ASP A 17 3.03 -34.87 17.59
C ASP A 17 4.03 -33.73 17.79
N TYR A 18 5.33 -33.97 17.62
CA TYR A 18 6.35 -32.93 17.67
C TYR A 18 6.20 -31.92 16.53
N LYS A 19 5.99 -32.38 15.29
CA LYS A 19 5.72 -31.50 14.14
C LYS A 19 4.45 -30.69 14.30
N LYS A 20 3.39 -31.32 14.84
CA LYS A 20 2.14 -30.63 15.14
C LYS A 20 2.33 -29.55 16.20
N PHE A 21 3.10 -29.87 17.26
CA PHE A 21 3.46 -28.92 18.31
C PHE A 21 4.31 -27.75 17.77
N GLU A 22 5.30 -28.02 16.89
CA GLU A 22 6.08 -26.95 16.26
C GLU A 22 5.21 -26.03 15.37
N ILE A 23 4.25 -26.60 14.64
CA ILE A 23 3.30 -25.82 13.82
C ILE A 23 2.38 -24.98 14.73
N GLU A 24 1.81 -25.57 15.80
CA GLU A 24 0.96 -24.84 16.74
C GLU A 24 1.74 -23.75 17.49
N MET A 25 3.01 -23.99 17.86
CA MET A 25 3.87 -22.98 18.48
C MET A 25 4.27 -21.89 17.49
N ALA A 26 4.51 -22.21 16.22
CA ALA A 26 4.79 -21.22 15.17
C ALA A 26 3.56 -20.35 14.86
N GLU A 27 2.37 -20.92 14.88
CA GLU A 27 1.12 -20.16 14.73
C GLU A 27 0.82 -19.26 15.93
N GLN A 28 1.14 -19.70 17.17
CA GLN A 28 0.94 -18.90 18.37
C GLN A 28 1.94 -17.75 18.52
N THR A 29 3.10 -17.82 17.86
CA THR A 29 4.13 -16.77 17.93
C THR A 29 4.11 -15.80 16.77
N SER A 30 3.30 -16.04 15.73
CA SER A 30 3.20 -15.11 14.61
C SER A 30 2.32 -13.91 15.01
N HIS A 31 2.94 -12.79 15.38
CA HIS A 31 2.24 -11.52 15.48
C HIS A 31 1.70 -11.12 14.09
N ARG A 32 0.38 -10.98 13.98
CA ARG A 32 -0.22 -10.46 12.77
C ARG A 32 -0.07 -8.95 12.75
N ASN A 33 0.91 -8.47 12.00
CA ASN A 33 1.15 -7.05 11.80
C ASN A 33 0.29 -6.49 10.65
N PRO A 34 -0.05 -5.19 10.69
CA PRO A 34 -0.57 -4.51 9.50
C PRO A 34 0.43 -4.60 8.36
N ALA A 35 -0.07 -4.77 7.15
CA ALA A 35 0.78 -4.77 5.96
C ALA A 35 1.17 -3.32 5.60
N PRO A 36 2.46 -3.00 5.44
CA PRO A 36 2.89 -1.68 5.03
C PRO A 36 2.59 -1.45 3.54
N THR A 37 2.06 -0.27 3.22
CA THR A 37 1.84 0.22 1.86
C THR A 37 2.40 1.63 1.72
N VAL A 38 2.56 2.07 0.49
CA VAL A 38 2.85 3.46 0.13
C VAL A 38 1.77 3.98 -0.79
N ASP A 39 1.40 5.25 -0.64
CA ASP A 39 0.55 5.97 -1.59
C ASP A 39 1.23 7.30 -1.94
N LEU A 40 1.07 7.77 -3.18
CA LEU A 40 1.76 8.96 -3.68
C LEU A 40 0.76 10.02 -4.15
N ILE A 41 0.94 11.22 -3.65
CA ILE A 41 0.33 12.44 -4.21
C ILE A 41 1.36 13.01 -5.20
N ILE A 42 1.23 12.65 -6.47
CA ILE A 42 2.17 13.06 -7.53
C ILE A 42 1.68 14.35 -8.17
N GLU A 43 2.34 15.47 -7.87
CA GLU A 43 2.08 16.77 -8.49
C GLU A 43 2.80 16.89 -9.84
N MET A 44 2.07 17.23 -10.89
CA MET A 44 2.63 17.52 -12.21
C MET A 44 3.11 18.97 -12.27
N VAL A 45 4.40 19.20 -11.99
CA VAL A 45 4.97 20.55 -11.82
C VAL A 45 5.23 21.29 -13.14
N ASP A 46 5.13 20.60 -14.26
CA ASP A 46 5.19 21.17 -15.61
C ASP A 46 3.83 21.68 -16.11
N ARG A 47 2.78 21.62 -15.29
CA ARG A 47 1.42 22.03 -15.63
C ARG A 47 0.90 23.11 -14.70
N PRO A 48 0.04 24.02 -15.20
CA PRO A 48 -0.64 25.01 -14.35
C PRO A 48 -1.37 24.33 -13.19
N ASP A 49 -1.41 24.99 -12.05
CA ASP A 49 -2.09 24.55 -10.83
C ASP A 49 -1.57 23.22 -10.23
N ARG A 50 -0.49 22.65 -10.80
CA ARG A 50 0.12 21.39 -10.34
C ARG A 50 -0.94 20.32 -10.08
N PRO A 51 -1.64 19.85 -11.12
CA PRO A 51 -2.65 18.81 -10.98
C PRO A 51 -2.01 17.50 -10.52
N ILE A 52 -2.80 16.63 -9.92
CA ILE A 52 -2.35 15.34 -9.41
C ILE A 52 -2.70 14.18 -10.33
N VAL A 53 -1.92 13.12 -10.24
CA VAL A 53 -2.13 11.88 -10.96
C VAL A 53 -2.96 10.93 -10.12
N LEU A 54 -4.03 10.38 -10.69
CA LEU A 54 -4.78 9.25 -10.13
C LEU A 54 -4.84 8.11 -11.13
N ILE A 55 -4.94 6.90 -10.65
CA ILE A 55 -5.14 5.68 -11.42
C ILE A 55 -6.56 5.15 -11.25
N GLU A 56 -7.13 4.55 -12.29
CA GLU A 56 -8.33 3.71 -12.19
C GLU A 56 -7.88 2.27 -11.98
N ARG A 57 -8.31 1.64 -10.88
CA ARG A 57 -7.84 0.32 -10.48
C ARG A 57 -8.42 -0.80 -11.36
N LEU A 58 -7.58 -1.76 -11.73
CA LEU A 58 -7.99 -3.03 -12.38
C LEU A 58 -8.58 -4.03 -11.39
N ASN A 59 -8.14 -3.98 -10.13
CA ASN A 59 -8.48 -4.94 -9.08
C ASN A 59 -9.38 -4.30 -8.01
N THR A 60 -10.14 -5.12 -7.28
CA THR A 60 -10.98 -4.65 -6.16
C THR A 60 -10.15 -4.07 -5.02
N PRO A 61 -10.67 -2.97 -4.39
CA PRO A 61 -11.85 -2.19 -4.77
C PRO A 61 -11.65 -1.48 -6.10
N TYR A 62 -12.69 -1.46 -6.94
CA TYR A 62 -12.68 -0.73 -8.21
C TYR A 62 -12.97 0.75 -7.99
N GLY A 63 -12.32 1.62 -8.73
CA GLY A 63 -12.48 3.07 -8.66
C GLY A 63 -11.14 3.78 -8.83
N TRP A 64 -11.15 5.08 -8.54
CA TRP A 64 -9.95 5.91 -8.61
C TRP A 64 -9.14 5.81 -7.32
N ALA A 65 -7.82 5.85 -7.46
CA ALA A 65 -6.90 5.78 -6.32
C ALA A 65 -5.65 6.65 -6.55
N LEU A 66 -4.97 6.98 -5.49
CA LEU A 66 -3.59 7.42 -5.55
C LEU A 66 -2.72 6.27 -6.07
N PRO A 67 -1.69 6.53 -6.90
CA PRO A 67 -0.69 5.52 -7.22
C PRO A 67 -0.02 5.00 -5.95
N GLY A 68 0.17 3.67 -5.88
CA GLY A 68 0.76 3.07 -4.71
C GLY A 68 0.46 1.58 -4.54
N GLY A 69 1.18 0.94 -3.65
CA GLY A 69 1.05 -0.50 -3.41
C GLY A 69 1.78 -0.96 -2.16
N PHE A 70 1.99 -2.27 -2.08
CA PHE A 70 2.68 -2.88 -0.95
C PHE A 70 4.18 -2.62 -0.97
N VAL A 71 4.75 -2.47 0.21
CA VAL A 71 6.20 -2.45 0.39
C VAL A 71 6.71 -3.89 0.35
N ASP A 72 7.62 -4.18 -0.57
CA ASP A 72 8.23 -5.49 -0.69
C ASP A 72 9.22 -5.77 0.45
N TYR A 73 9.37 -7.05 0.79
CA TYR A 73 10.33 -7.43 1.81
C TYR A 73 11.75 -7.07 1.40
N GLY A 74 12.41 -6.25 2.21
CA GLY A 74 13.79 -5.82 2.01
C GLY A 74 13.97 -4.50 1.26
N GLU A 75 12.87 -3.83 0.84
CA GLU A 75 12.96 -2.47 0.30
C GLU A 75 12.57 -1.40 1.35
N SER A 76 13.06 -0.19 1.17
CA SER A 76 12.60 0.96 1.97
C SER A 76 11.31 1.54 1.38
N VAL A 77 10.55 2.25 2.21
CA VAL A 77 9.30 2.90 1.76
C VAL A 77 9.53 3.92 0.65
N GLU A 78 10.70 4.57 0.60
CA GLU A 78 11.06 5.49 -0.48
C GLU A 78 11.38 4.77 -1.79
N ILE A 79 11.94 3.55 -1.72
CA ILE A 79 12.17 2.70 -2.90
C ILE A 79 10.83 2.20 -3.41
N ALA A 80 9.98 1.65 -2.53
CA ALA A 80 8.63 1.22 -2.87
C ALA A 80 7.83 2.34 -3.55
N ALA A 81 7.83 3.55 -2.99
CA ALA A 81 7.12 4.69 -3.55
C ALA A 81 7.58 5.03 -4.98
N ARG A 82 8.89 5.02 -5.25
CA ARG A 82 9.40 5.28 -6.61
C ARG A 82 9.09 4.15 -7.57
N ARG A 83 9.16 2.91 -7.12
CA ARG A 83 8.83 1.71 -7.91
C ARG A 83 7.36 1.75 -8.33
N GLU A 84 6.44 1.90 -7.37
CA GLU A 84 5.00 1.97 -7.63
C GLU A 84 4.64 3.13 -8.58
N ALA A 85 5.21 4.31 -8.39
CA ALA A 85 5.00 5.42 -9.31
C ALA A 85 5.43 5.07 -10.74
N GLN A 86 6.58 4.42 -10.90
CA GLN A 86 7.10 4.01 -12.20
C GLN A 86 6.24 2.90 -12.82
N GLU A 87 5.84 1.90 -12.04
CA GLU A 87 5.06 0.75 -12.50
C GLU A 87 3.64 1.15 -12.93
N GLU A 88 2.95 1.95 -12.14
CA GLU A 88 1.56 2.32 -12.42
C GLU A 88 1.39 3.51 -13.34
N THR A 89 2.36 4.44 -13.36
CA THR A 89 2.21 5.72 -14.07
C THR A 89 3.26 6.01 -15.13
N SER A 90 4.32 5.21 -15.22
CA SER A 90 5.52 5.45 -16.04
C SER A 90 6.27 6.74 -15.71
N LEU A 91 6.00 7.34 -14.57
CA LEU A 91 6.66 8.57 -14.14
C LEU A 91 7.86 8.29 -13.25
N SER A 92 8.96 8.98 -13.55
CA SER A 92 10.06 9.12 -12.60
C SER A 92 9.76 10.26 -11.64
N VAL A 93 9.57 9.97 -10.37
CA VAL A 93 9.15 10.94 -9.36
C VAL A 93 10.31 11.41 -8.48
N THR A 94 10.25 12.66 -8.06
CA THR A 94 11.07 13.19 -6.97
C THR A 94 10.21 13.24 -5.71
N LEU A 95 10.55 12.42 -4.71
CA LEU A 95 9.88 12.48 -3.40
C LEU A 95 10.27 13.80 -2.70
N ILE A 96 9.28 14.54 -2.27
CA ILE A 96 9.48 15.82 -1.59
C ILE A 96 9.47 15.62 -0.08
N GLU A 97 8.45 14.94 0.44
CA GLU A 97 8.32 14.66 1.87
C GLU A 97 7.41 13.45 2.13
N GLN A 98 7.62 12.81 3.27
CA GLN A 98 6.64 11.93 3.86
C GLN A 98 5.54 12.79 4.47
N PHE A 99 4.34 12.69 3.91
CA PHE A 99 3.22 13.55 4.30
C PHE A 99 2.61 13.13 5.64
N TYR A 100 2.12 11.90 5.70
CA TYR A 100 1.50 11.33 6.90
C TYR A 100 1.41 9.80 6.79
N VAL A 101 1.06 9.13 7.90
CA VAL A 101 0.76 7.69 7.93
C VAL A 101 -0.70 7.49 8.26
N TYR A 102 -1.44 6.85 7.36
CA TYR A 102 -2.84 6.48 7.53
C TYR A 102 -2.92 5.01 7.91
N SER A 103 -3.46 4.73 9.11
CA SER A 103 -3.38 3.40 9.72
C SER A 103 -4.67 2.92 10.37
N ASP A 104 -5.80 3.57 10.09
CA ASP A 104 -7.09 3.10 10.60
C ASP A 104 -7.34 1.67 10.11
N PRO A 105 -7.68 0.71 10.99
CA PRO A 105 -7.94 -0.68 10.59
C PRO A 105 -9.04 -0.85 9.56
N SER A 106 -9.96 0.10 9.45
CA SER A 106 -11.08 0.07 8.50
C SER A 106 -10.76 0.68 7.13
N ARG A 107 -9.54 1.28 6.96
CA ARG A 107 -9.17 1.94 5.71
C ARG A 107 -9.17 1.03 4.49
N ASP A 108 -8.88 -0.25 4.67
CA ASP A 108 -8.89 -1.28 3.63
C ASP A 108 -9.68 -2.50 4.11
N GLN A 109 -10.82 -2.77 3.48
CA GLN A 109 -11.71 -3.88 3.85
C GLN A 109 -11.11 -5.27 3.60
N ARG A 110 -10.05 -5.37 2.81
CA ARG A 110 -9.39 -6.65 2.48
C ARG A 110 -8.49 -7.13 3.62
N GLN A 111 -7.77 -6.20 4.26
CA GLN A 111 -6.88 -6.47 5.38
C GLN A 111 -6.44 -5.17 6.06
N HIS A 112 -5.94 -5.29 7.29
CA HIS A 112 -5.35 -4.13 7.97
C HIS A 112 -4.05 -3.72 7.27
N THR A 113 -4.04 -2.55 6.67
CA THR A 113 -2.87 -1.91 6.07
C THR A 113 -2.52 -0.64 6.83
N LEU A 114 -1.27 -0.22 6.75
CA LEU A 114 -0.85 1.14 7.09
C LEU A 114 -0.19 1.75 5.86
N SER A 115 -0.64 2.93 5.45
CA SER A 115 -0.08 3.60 4.29
C SER A 115 0.80 4.76 4.68
N ILE A 116 2.04 4.73 4.20
CA ILE A 116 2.98 5.83 4.27
C ILE A 116 2.76 6.69 3.02
N VAL A 117 2.12 7.86 3.19
CA VAL A 117 1.80 8.75 2.07
C VAL A 117 2.94 9.71 1.81
N PHE A 118 3.38 9.80 0.55
CA PHE A 118 4.39 10.75 0.10
C PHE A 118 3.78 11.83 -0.79
N ILE A 119 4.26 13.07 -0.64
CA ILE A 119 4.14 14.11 -1.66
C ILE A 119 5.33 13.96 -2.58
N ALA A 120 5.06 13.88 -3.87
CA ALA A 120 6.07 13.76 -4.91
C ALA A 120 5.79 14.71 -6.07
N THR A 121 6.82 15.01 -6.86
CA THR A 121 6.69 15.81 -8.08
C THR A 121 7.16 15.01 -9.28
N ALA A 122 6.51 15.27 -10.42
CA ALA A 122 6.91 14.71 -11.70
C ALA A 122 6.69 15.73 -12.84
N THR A 123 7.28 15.41 -13.98
CA THR A 123 7.08 16.11 -15.26
C THR A 123 6.86 15.12 -16.38
N GLY A 124 6.30 15.56 -17.49
CA GLY A 124 6.11 14.73 -18.68
C GLY A 124 4.71 14.17 -18.84
N GLN A 125 4.59 13.06 -19.55
CA GLN A 125 3.29 12.45 -19.88
C GLN A 125 3.15 11.11 -19.15
N PRO A 126 2.26 11.00 -18.16
CA PRO A 126 2.01 9.72 -17.50
C PRO A 126 1.28 8.75 -18.43
N SER A 127 1.51 7.47 -18.23
CA SER A 127 0.89 6.37 -18.96
C SER A 127 0.54 5.24 -18.02
N ALA A 128 -0.70 4.79 -18.04
CA ALA A 128 -1.16 3.68 -17.19
C ALA A 128 -0.46 2.38 -17.60
N GLN A 129 0.02 1.65 -16.62
CA GLN A 129 0.65 0.33 -16.75
C GLN A 129 0.28 -0.55 -15.56
N ASP A 130 0.67 -1.81 -15.60
CA ASP A 130 0.45 -2.80 -14.55
C ASP A 130 -1.00 -2.89 -14.08
N ASP A 131 -1.24 -2.64 -12.81
CA ASP A 131 -2.55 -2.73 -12.15
C ASP A 131 -3.46 -1.51 -12.41
N ALA A 132 -2.98 -0.51 -13.16
CA ALA A 132 -3.77 0.63 -13.56
C ALA A 132 -4.52 0.34 -14.88
N LYS A 133 -5.85 0.27 -14.83
CA LYS A 133 -6.73 0.16 -16.00
C LYS A 133 -6.64 1.40 -16.88
N SER A 134 -6.63 2.56 -16.25
CA SER A 134 -6.44 3.87 -16.87
C SER A 134 -5.81 4.84 -15.88
N LEU A 135 -5.37 5.97 -16.40
CA LEU A 135 -4.78 7.03 -15.61
C LEU A 135 -5.37 8.36 -16.05
N ALA A 136 -5.60 9.25 -15.11
CA ALA A 136 -6.00 10.61 -15.42
C ALA A 136 -5.30 11.62 -14.51
N ILE A 137 -5.22 12.84 -15.02
CA ILE A 137 -4.64 13.97 -14.29
C ILE A 137 -5.80 14.85 -13.87
N PHE A 138 -5.95 15.00 -12.58
CA PHE A 138 -7.04 15.75 -11.98
C PHE A 138 -6.54 17.09 -11.44
N ASN A 139 -7.28 18.14 -11.82
CA ASN A 139 -7.12 19.40 -11.14
C ASN A 139 -7.46 19.18 -9.66
N PRO A 140 -6.67 19.70 -8.74
CA PRO A 140 -6.86 19.56 -7.29
C PRO A 140 -8.30 19.80 -6.79
N TRP A 141 -9.06 20.62 -7.48
CA TRP A 141 -10.42 21.00 -7.09
C TRP A 141 -11.52 20.11 -7.71
N GLN A 142 -11.16 19.14 -8.54
CA GLN A 142 -12.08 18.33 -9.34
C GLN A 142 -11.75 16.84 -9.27
N CYS A 143 -11.43 16.34 -8.07
CA CYS A 143 -11.21 14.92 -7.89
C CYS A 143 -12.49 14.12 -8.14
N PRO A 144 -12.38 12.89 -8.67
CA PRO A 144 -13.53 12.01 -8.86
C PRO A 144 -14.21 11.70 -7.53
N VAL A 145 -15.50 11.38 -7.59
CA VAL A 145 -16.31 11.11 -6.38
C VAL A 145 -16.05 9.71 -5.85
N ASP A 146 -15.59 8.78 -6.69
CA ASP A 146 -15.42 7.36 -6.37
C ASP A 146 -13.95 7.03 -6.09
N LEU A 147 -13.42 7.58 -5.01
CA LEU A 147 -12.07 7.24 -4.54
C LEU A 147 -12.10 5.95 -3.70
N CYS A 148 -11.12 5.09 -3.94
CA CYS A 148 -10.95 3.86 -3.17
C CYS A 148 -10.32 4.13 -1.81
N PHE A 149 -10.53 3.22 -0.88
CA PHE A 149 -9.94 3.27 0.46
C PHE A 149 -10.33 4.54 1.22
N ASP A 150 -9.37 5.14 1.90
CA ASP A 150 -9.47 6.43 2.57
C ASP A 150 -8.81 7.58 1.75
N HIS A 151 -8.67 7.40 0.42
CA HIS A 151 -7.97 8.37 -0.43
C HIS A 151 -8.70 9.72 -0.54
N ASP A 152 -10.00 9.75 -0.32
CA ASP A 152 -10.75 11.01 -0.17
C ASP A 152 -10.29 11.80 1.06
N GLN A 153 -10.08 11.13 2.19
CA GLN A 153 -9.54 11.75 3.40
C GLN A 153 -8.10 12.23 3.19
N ILE A 154 -7.25 11.40 2.54
CA ILE A 154 -5.86 11.76 2.22
C ILE A 154 -5.82 13.04 1.38
N LEU A 155 -6.66 13.12 0.34
CA LEU A 155 -6.70 14.29 -0.54
C LEU A 155 -7.28 15.52 0.16
N GLN A 156 -8.29 15.39 1.02
CA GLN A 156 -8.80 16.51 1.82
C GLN A 156 -7.71 17.07 2.75
N ASP A 157 -6.95 16.20 3.42
CA ASP A 157 -5.85 16.63 4.28
C ASP A 157 -4.73 17.28 3.48
N TYR A 158 -4.40 16.74 2.31
CA TYR A 158 -3.43 17.32 1.40
C TYR A 158 -3.85 18.73 0.93
N TRP A 159 -5.15 18.95 0.62
CA TRP A 159 -5.65 20.26 0.24
C TRP A 159 -5.53 21.29 1.36
N ARG A 160 -5.85 20.88 2.59
CA ARG A 160 -5.66 21.74 3.78
C ARG A 160 -4.20 22.08 3.97
N TYR A 161 -3.32 21.10 3.80
CA TYR A 161 -1.88 21.32 3.90
C TYR A 161 -1.39 22.27 2.82
N ARG A 162 -1.74 22.03 1.57
CA ARG A 162 -1.30 22.84 0.44
C ARG A 162 -1.74 24.32 0.52
N HIS A 163 -2.95 24.57 1.05
CA HIS A 163 -3.51 25.92 1.11
C HIS A 163 -3.22 26.66 2.41
N TYR A 164 -3.20 25.95 3.51
CA TYR A 164 -3.14 26.55 4.85
C TYR A 164 -1.91 26.10 5.63
N GLY A 165 -1.06 25.23 5.10
CA GLY A 165 0.07 24.62 5.81
C GLY A 165 -0.35 23.70 6.97
N GLN A 166 -1.61 23.28 7.01
CA GLN A 166 -2.14 22.48 8.10
C GLN A 166 -1.98 20.97 7.81
N ARG A 167 -1.13 20.32 8.58
CA ARG A 167 -0.98 18.85 8.51
C ARG A 167 -2.17 18.12 9.14
N PRO A 168 -2.39 16.85 8.76
CA PRO A 168 -3.37 15.99 9.44
C PRO A 168 -3.15 16.01 10.96
N ARG A 169 -4.25 15.98 11.70
CA ARG A 169 -4.18 15.89 13.17
C ARG A 169 -4.04 14.44 13.58
N LEU A 170 -3.28 14.21 14.64
CA LEU A 170 -3.29 12.92 15.32
C LEU A 170 -4.71 12.63 15.82
N GLN A 171 -5.19 11.44 15.53
CA GLN A 171 -6.48 10.93 16.01
C GLN A 171 -6.32 10.26 17.37
#